data_7caea7f15e8bf9fe6d92674b6661d04e
#
_entry.id   7caea7f15e8bf9fe6d92674b6661d04e
#
_cell.length_a   1.000
_cell.length_b   1.000
_cell.length_c   1.000
_cell.angle_alpha   90.00
_cell.angle_beta   90.00
_cell.angle_gamma   90.00
#
_symmetry.space_group_name_H-M   'P 1'
#
loop_
_entity.id
_entity.type
_entity.pdbx_description
1 polymer ?
#
loop_
_entity_poly.entity_id
_entity_poly.type
_entity_poly.pdbx_seq_one_letter_code
_entity_poly.pdbx_strand_id
1 'polypeptide(L)'
;MIHRIYVEKKEGFDVARRKTLSDVRNVLGIDAGNMRYLLRYDVEGLSDEDFQKSVSVVFSEPPVDRVFDSVDFSGKTVIITEYLPGQFDQRADSAAQCAQLLTLKDKPLVKTANVYIFDSLSAADKERIEKFLINPVEMREASPDLPATMKDEIQPVRQEEKVRGFIDFGKEQIEKYHAANGFAMTVADLEFVRDYFKKSGRDPYLTELKVIDTYWSGPWGGGPRGGGGGGGGGGGGGGG
;
A
#
# COMPACT_ATOMS: atom_id res chain seq x y z
N MET A 1 8.04 -25.95 -3.68
CA MET A 1 6.92 -25.98 -4.65
C MET A 1 5.92 -24.92 -4.24
N ILE A 2 5.32 -24.23 -5.20
CA ILE A 2 4.27 -23.23 -4.94
C ILE A 2 2.95 -23.83 -5.40
N HIS A 3 1.97 -23.82 -4.51
CA HIS A 3 0.60 -24.19 -4.79
C HIS A 3 -0.21 -22.93 -5.06
N ARG A 4 -1.15 -22.98 -6.00
CA ARG A 4 -2.08 -21.90 -6.30
C ARG A 4 -3.51 -22.41 -6.32
N ILE A 5 -4.41 -21.65 -5.69
CA ILE A 5 -5.85 -21.84 -5.82
C ILE A 5 -6.57 -20.51 -5.98
N TYR A 6 -7.76 -20.61 -6.55
CA TYR A 6 -8.70 -19.49 -6.68
C TYR A 6 -9.98 -19.84 -5.95
N VAL A 7 -10.48 -18.90 -5.17
CA VAL A 7 -11.68 -19.08 -4.35
C VAL A 7 -12.72 -18.04 -4.76
N GLU A 8 -13.89 -18.49 -5.14
CA GLU A 8 -15.00 -17.64 -5.58
C GLU A 8 -16.20 -17.87 -4.67
N LYS A 9 -16.78 -16.80 -4.15
CA LYS A 9 -18.03 -16.89 -3.41
C LYS A 9 -19.19 -17.31 -4.30
N LYS A 10 -20.00 -18.27 -3.84
CA LYS A 10 -21.23 -18.69 -4.50
C LYS A 10 -22.22 -17.53 -4.59
N GLU A 11 -23.14 -17.62 -5.51
CA GLU A 11 -24.23 -16.65 -5.65
C GLU A 11 -24.99 -16.47 -4.33
N GLY A 12 -25.30 -15.24 -3.99
CA GLY A 12 -25.89 -14.85 -2.69
C GLY A 12 -24.88 -14.49 -1.62
N PHE A 13 -23.64 -15.03 -1.68
CA PHE A 13 -22.55 -14.72 -0.76
C PHE A 13 -21.48 -13.79 -1.37
N ASP A 14 -21.63 -13.42 -2.62
CA ASP A 14 -20.69 -12.66 -3.46
C ASP A 14 -20.75 -11.13 -3.26
N VAL A 15 -20.79 -10.69 -2.02
CA VAL A 15 -20.94 -9.27 -1.64
C VAL A 15 -19.87 -8.40 -2.27
N ALA A 16 -18.59 -8.85 -2.25
CA ALA A 16 -17.48 -8.09 -2.82
C ALA A 16 -17.64 -7.89 -4.34
N ARG A 17 -18.06 -8.93 -5.08
CA ARG A 17 -18.36 -8.83 -6.52
C ARG A 17 -19.44 -7.79 -6.79
N ARG A 18 -20.58 -7.89 -6.10
CA ARG A 18 -21.72 -6.98 -6.28
C ARG A 18 -21.34 -5.54 -5.94
N LYS A 19 -20.57 -5.35 -4.84
CA LYS A 19 -20.09 -4.04 -4.44
C LYS A 19 -19.20 -3.44 -5.53
N THR A 20 -18.19 -4.18 -6.00
CA THR A 20 -17.29 -3.70 -7.04
C THR A 20 -18.03 -3.32 -8.33
N LEU A 21 -18.98 -4.16 -8.80
CA LEU A 21 -19.81 -3.82 -9.96
C LEU A 21 -20.64 -2.56 -9.74
N SER A 22 -21.22 -2.41 -8.56
CA SER A 22 -21.97 -1.20 -8.19
C SER A 22 -21.07 0.04 -8.18
N ASP A 23 -19.88 -0.07 -7.61
CA ASP A 23 -18.92 1.04 -7.53
C ASP A 23 -18.41 1.43 -8.93
N VAL A 24 -18.08 0.46 -9.78
CA VAL A 24 -17.68 0.69 -11.18
C VAL A 24 -18.79 1.42 -11.97
N ARG A 25 -20.02 0.99 -11.79
CA ARG A 25 -21.17 1.65 -12.46
C ARG A 25 -21.44 3.04 -11.92
N ASN A 26 -21.52 3.19 -10.59
CA ASN A 26 -21.99 4.43 -9.97
C ASN A 26 -20.92 5.50 -9.87
N VAL A 27 -19.65 5.12 -9.66
CA VAL A 27 -18.52 6.06 -9.50
C VAL A 27 -17.85 6.35 -10.84
N LEU A 28 -17.62 5.32 -11.65
CA LEU A 28 -16.93 5.49 -12.93
C LEU A 28 -17.88 5.70 -14.11
N GLY A 29 -19.18 5.41 -13.95
CA GLY A 29 -20.15 5.46 -15.03
C GLY A 29 -19.92 4.40 -16.11
N ILE A 30 -19.24 3.29 -15.77
CA ILE A 30 -18.90 2.21 -16.70
C ILE A 30 -19.89 1.06 -16.51
N ASP A 31 -20.58 0.66 -17.58
CA ASP A 31 -21.35 -0.57 -17.59
C ASP A 31 -20.42 -1.75 -17.96
N ALA A 32 -19.83 -2.37 -16.94
CA ALA A 32 -18.89 -3.47 -17.11
C ALA A 32 -19.56 -4.83 -17.39
N GLY A 33 -20.88 -4.87 -17.55
CA GLY A 33 -21.64 -6.10 -17.76
C GLY A 33 -21.54 -7.05 -16.57
N ASN A 34 -21.14 -8.30 -16.84
CA ASN A 34 -20.91 -9.29 -15.80
C ASN A 34 -19.42 -9.38 -15.45
N MET A 35 -19.15 -9.69 -14.18
CA MET A 35 -17.80 -9.85 -13.64
C MET A 35 -17.78 -11.05 -12.70
N ARG A 36 -16.69 -11.81 -12.71
CA ARG A 36 -16.35 -12.74 -11.62
C ARG A 36 -15.32 -12.06 -10.70
N TYR A 37 -15.42 -12.37 -9.43
CA TYR A 37 -14.45 -11.95 -8.42
C TYR A 37 -13.94 -13.16 -7.66
N LEU A 38 -12.64 -13.40 -7.73
CA LEU A 38 -11.99 -14.50 -7.05
C LEU A 38 -10.87 -14.00 -6.16
N LEU A 39 -10.63 -14.72 -5.08
CA LEU A 39 -9.43 -14.59 -4.27
C LEU A 39 -8.42 -15.61 -4.75
N ARG A 40 -7.22 -15.19 -5.06
CA ARG A 40 -6.09 -16.07 -5.36
C ARG A 40 -5.25 -16.24 -4.11
N TYR A 41 -4.87 -17.47 -3.82
CA TYR A 41 -3.87 -17.81 -2.83
C TYR A 41 -2.70 -18.48 -3.52
N ASP A 42 -1.50 -17.95 -3.32
CA ASP A 42 -0.24 -18.57 -3.65
C ASP A 42 0.42 -19.01 -2.34
N VAL A 43 0.81 -20.28 -2.25
CA VAL A 43 1.29 -20.89 -0.99
C VAL A 43 2.59 -21.65 -1.25
N GLU A 44 3.67 -21.27 -0.57
CA GLU A 44 4.97 -21.93 -0.63
C GLU A 44 5.33 -22.50 0.75
N GLY A 45 5.84 -23.75 0.79
CA GLY A 45 6.31 -24.37 2.02
C GLY A 45 5.37 -25.42 2.61
N LEU A 46 4.26 -25.75 1.94
CA LEU A 46 3.42 -26.90 2.28
C LEU A 46 3.71 -28.07 1.35
N SER A 47 3.58 -29.30 1.87
CA SER A 47 3.49 -30.50 1.03
C SER A 47 2.15 -30.55 0.31
N ASP A 48 2.05 -31.35 -0.77
CA ASP A 48 0.78 -31.52 -1.50
C ASP A 48 -0.34 -31.98 -0.57
N GLU A 49 -0.05 -32.92 0.34
CA GLU A 49 -1.01 -33.45 1.29
C GLU A 49 -1.50 -32.37 2.29
N ASP A 50 -0.55 -31.60 2.87
CA ASP A 50 -0.88 -30.54 3.82
C ASP A 50 -1.65 -29.41 3.12
N PHE A 51 -1.28 -29.08 1.89
CA PHE A 51 -1.99 -28.10 1.09
C PHE A 51 -3.44 -28.52 0.84
N GLN A 52 -3.66 -29.76 0.37
CA GLN A 52 -5.01 -30.29 0.12
C GLN A 52 -5.87 -30.32 1.39
N LYS A 53 -5.30 -30.66 2.55
CA LYS A 53 -6.00 -30.57 3.84
C LYS A 53 -6.37 -29.12 4.19
N SER A 54 -5.51 -28.17 3.83
CA SER A 54 -5.71 -26.75 4.14
C SER A 54 -6.77 -26.08 3.25
N VAL A 55 -7.04 -26.63 2.06
CA VAL A 55 -7.98 -26.01 1.10
C VAL A 55 -9.35 -25.76 1.71
N SER A 56 -9.94 -26.77 2.34
CA SER A 56 -11.30 -26.70 2.88
C SER A 56 -11.40 -26.15 4.31
N VAL A 57 -10.27 -25.98 5.00
CA VAL A 57 -10.25 -25.57 6.42
C VAL A 57 -9.67 -24.17 6.57
N VAL A 58 -8.71 -23.80 5.73
CA VAL A 58 -7.96 -22.54 5.83
C VAL A 58 -8.29 -21.58 4.70
N PHE A 59 -8.26 -22.07 3.45
CA PHE A 59 -8.33 -21.19 2.29
C PHE A 59 -9.75 -20.98 1.75
N SER A 60 -10.70 -21.85 2.12
CA SER A 60 -12.08 -21.74 1.67
C SER A 60 -13.09 -22.21 2.73
N GLU A 61 -14.32 -21.80 2.53
CA GLU A 61 -15.50 -22.24 3.29
C GLU A 61 -16.43 -23.02 2.36
N PRO A 62 -16.36 -24.37 2.29
CA PRO A 62 -17.08 -25.17 1.31
C PRO A 62 -18.58 -24.90 1.16
N PRO A 63 -19.33 -24.54 2.22
CA PRO A 63 -20.75 -24.19 2.07
C PRO A 63 -21.00 -22.97 1.17
N VAL A 64 -20.09 -21.98 1.19
CA VAL A 64 -20.28 -20.67 0.54
C VAL A 64 -19.26 -20.38 -0.57
N ASP A 65 -18.24 -21.22 -0.73
CA ASP A 65 -17.16 -21.07 -1.69
C ASP A 65 -17.15 -22.14 -2.76
N ARG A 66 -16.61 -21.77 -3.93
CA ARG A 66 -16.12 -22.67 -4.97
C ARG A 66 -14.62 -22.49 -5.07
N VAL A 67 -13.88 -23.60 -5.22
CA VAL A 67 -12.42 -23.61 -5.34
C VAL A 67 -12.03 -24.10 -6.72
N PHE A 68 -11.00 -23.49 -7.31
CA PHE A 68 -10.46 -23.84 -8.62
C PHE A 68 -8.94 -23.89 -8.53
N ASP A 69 -8.34 -24.95 -9.07
CA ASP A 69 -6.87 -25.06 -9.19
C ASP A 69 -6.34 -24.18 -10.33
N SER A 70 -7.18 -23.91 -11.33
CA SER A 70 -6.87 -23.02 -12.44
C SER A 70 -8.12 -22.32 -12.94
N VAL A 71 -7.93 -21.15 -13.54
CA VAL A 71 -9.00 -20.36 -14.16
C VAL A 71 -8.58 -19.99 -15.57
N ASP A 72 -9.46 -20.27 -16.54
CA ASP A 72 -9.24 -19.87 -17.93
C ASP A 72 -9.58 -18.37 -18.09
N PHE A 73 -8.59 -17.62 -18.53
CA PHE A 73 -8.70 -16.17 -18.81
C PHE A 73 -8.84 -15.86 -20.29
N SER A 74 -8.92 -16.88 -21.17
CA SER A 74 -8.98 -16.69 -22.62
C SER A 74 -10.19 -15.85 -23.03
N GLY A 75 -9.96 -14.82 -23.82
CA GLY A 75 -11.02 -13.93 -24.32
C GLY A 75 -11.67 -13.04 -23.26
N LYS A 76 -11.10 -12.95 -22.05
CA LYS A 76 -11.59 -12.11 -20.95
C LYS A 76 -10.66 -10.93 -20.69
N THR A 77 -11.22 -9.88 -20.12
CA THR A 77 -10.43 -8.80 -19.54
C THR A 77 -10.20 -9.11 -18.07
N VAL A 78 -8.94 -9.26 -17.69
CA VAL A 78 -8.55 -9.64 -16.32
C VAL A 78 -7.76 -8.52 -15.68
N ILE A 79 -8.10 -8.20 -14.43
CA ILE A 79 -7.35 -7.30 -13.56
C ILE A 79 -7.02 -8.10 -12.30
N ILE A 80 -5.75 -8.17 -11.94
CA ILE A 80 -5.29 -8.85 -10.74
C ILE A 80 -4.55 -7.86 -9.88
N THR A 81 -4.94 -7.75 -8.61
CA THR A 81 -4.31 -6.80 -7.68
C THR A 81 -3.73 -7.54 -6.49
N GLU A 82 -2.51 -7.19 -6.10
CA GLU A 82 -1.84 -7.73 -4.92
C GLU A 82 -1.21 -6.61 -4.09
N TYR A 83 -0.91 -6.87 -2.83
CA TYR A 83 -0.18 -5.94 -1.99
C TYR A 83 1.26 -5.75 -2.47
N LEU A 84 1.78 -4.53 -2.32
CA LEU A 84 3.19 -4.25 -2.56
C LEU A 84 4.08 -5.04 -1.59
N PRO A 85 5.30 -5.42 -2.00
CA PRO A 85 6.28 -5.99 -1.08
C PRO A 85 6.50 -5.08 0.14
N GLY A 86 6.43 -5.68 1.33
CA GLY A 86 6.55 -4.95 2.59
C GLY A 86 5.23 -4.40 3.15
N GLN A 87 4.14 -4.43 2.39
CA GLN A 87 2.81 -4.14 2.92
C GLN A 87 2.23 -5.36 3.65
N PHE A 88 1.47 -5.11 4.71
CA PHE A 88 0.87 -6.16 5.51
C PHE A 88 -0.41 -6.70 4.86
N ASP A 89 -0.35 -7.95 4.40
CA ASP A 89 -1.50 -8.70 3.91
C ASP A 89 -2.11 -9.51 5.06
N GLN A 90 -3.12 -8.96 5.72
CA GLN A 90 -3.80 -9.62 6.85
C GLN A 90 -4.38 -10.98 6.48
N ARG A 91 -4.90 -11.13 5.25
CA ARG A 91 -5.50 -12.40 4.80
C ARG A 91 -4.43 -13.46 4.62
N ALA A 92 -3.33 -13.11 3.98
CA ALA A 92 -2.18 -14.01 3.79
C ALA A 92 -1.59 -14.42 5.14
N ASP A 93 -1.39 -13.47 6.06
CA ASP A 93 -0.83 -13.77 7.38
C ASP A 93 -1.74 -14.68 8.21
N SER A 94 -3.04 -14.39 8.23
CA SER A 94 -4.03 -15.24 8.92
C SER A 94 -4.08 -16.65 8.33
N ALA A 95 -4.09 -16.77 7.01
CA ALA A 95 -4.08 -18.06 6.34
C ALA A 95 -2.79 -18.85 6.63
N ALA A 96 -1.63 -18.19 6.62
CA ALA A 96 -0.37 -18.80 6.97
C ALA A 96 -0.34 -19.32 8.42
N GLN A 97 -0.86 -18.55 9.36
CA GLN A 97 -0.98 -18.96 10.77
C GLN A 97 -1.93 -20.15 10.94
N CYS A 98 -3.10 -20.11 10.30
CA CYS A 98 -4.04 -21.22 10.34
C CYS A 98 -3.46 -22.51 9.74
N ALA A 99 -2.75 -22.41 8.62
CA ALA A 99 -2.08 -23.55 7.99
C ALA A 99 -0.97 -24.11 8.90
N GLN A 100 -0.21 -23.26 9.57
CA GLN A 100 0.79 -23.67 10.56
C GLN A 100 0.13 -24.44 11.72
N LEU A 101 -0.96 -23.93 12.27
CA LEU A 101 -1.69 -24.58 13.37
C LEU A 101 -2.30 -25.93 12.94
N LEU A 102 -2.80 -26.01 11.72
CA LEU A 102 -3.41 -27.24 11.18
C LEU A 102 -2.34 -28.32 10.95
N THR A 103 -1.17 -27.96 10.46
CA THR A 103 -0.12 -28.90 10.08
C THR A 103 0.87 -29.17 11.19
N LEU A 104 0.95 -28.31 12.20
CA LEU A 104 1.97 -28.33 13.28
C LEU A 104 3.42 -28.31 12.75
N LYS A 105 3.62 -27.67 11.60
CA LYS A 105 4.92 -27.52 10.90
C LYS A 105 5.32 -26.03 10.85
N ASP A 106 6.36 -25.75 10.08
CA ASP A 106 6.80 -24.37 9.86
C ASP A 106 5.70 -23.55 9.18
N LYS A 107 5.63 -22.26 9.49
CA LYS A 107 4.70 -21.33 8.90
C LYS A 107 4.98 -21.19 7.41
N PRO A 108 4.04 -21.51 6.51
CA PRO A 108 4.22 -21.35 5.07
C PRO A 108 4.25 -19.87 4.68
N LEU A 109 4.84 -19.57 3.53
CA LEU A 109 4.64 -18.28 2.88
C LEU A 109 3.31 -18.31 2.13
N VAL A 110 2.48 -17.32 2.39
CA VAL A 110 1.20 -17.11 1.68
C VAL A 110 1.19 -15.72 1.11
N LYS A 111 0.75 -15.57 -0.14
CA LYS A 111 0.40 -14.29 -0.76
C LYS A 111 -1.02 -14.36 -1.29
N THR A 112 -1.75 -13.25 -1.22
CA THR A 112 -3.10 -13.18 -1.78
C THR A 112 -3.18 -12.16 -2.90
N ALA A 113 -4.11 -12.39 -3.82
CA ALA A 113 -4.46 -11.42 -4.84
C ALA A 113 -5.97 -11.42 -5.07
N ASN A 114 -6.50 -10.27 -5.43
CA ASN A 114 -7.87 -10.15 -5.91
C ASN A 114 -7.87 -10.29 -7.43
N VAL A 115 -8.72 -11.13 -7.96
CA VAL A 115 -8.84 -11.42 -9.40
C VAL A 115 -10.22 -10.99 -9.88
N TYR A 116 -10.24 -10.00 -10.76
CA TYR A 116 -11.44 -9.47 -11.37
C TYR A 116 -11.45 -9.89 -12.84
N ILE A 117 -12.47 -10.64 -13.24
CA ILE A 117 -12.62 -11.17 -14.60
C ILE A 117 -13.88 -10.61 -15.20
N PHE A 118 -13.73 -9.77 -16.22
CA PHE A 118 -14.81 -9.18 -16.98
C PHE A 118 -14.97 -9.92 -18.31
N ASP A 119 -16.20 -9.99 -18.82
CA ASP A 119 -16.45 -10.62 -20.12
C ASP A 119 -15.71 -9.89 -21.24
N SER A 120 -15.81 -8.57 -21.29
CA SER A 120 -15.00 -7.70 -22.14
C SER A 120 -15.05 -6.27 -21.62
N LEU A 121 -13.95 -5.54 -21.79
CA LEU A 121 -13.89 -4.10 -21.53
C LEU A 121 -13.13 -3.42 -22.66
N SER A 122 -13.44 -2.16 -22.94
CA SER A 122 -12.56 -1.34 -23.76
C SER A 122 -11.23 -1.12 -23.05
N ALA A 123 -10.16 -0.87 -23.79
CA ALA A 123 -8.85 -0.57 -23.19
C ALA A 123 -8.91 0.65 -22.25
N ALA A 124 -9.69 1.67 -22.62
CA ALA A 124 -9.88 2.87 -21.80
C ALA A 124 -10.65 2.58 -20.50
N ASP A 125 -11.69 1.73 -20.56
CA ASP A 125 -12.43 1.36 -19.36
C ASP A 125 -11.61 0.46 -18.43
N LYS A 126 -10.83 -0.48 -19.01
CA LYS A 126 -9.90 -1.28 -18.23
C LYS A 126 -8.94 -0.40 -17.44
N GLU A 127 -8.26 0.56 -18.09
CA GLU A 127 -7.34 1.49 -17.42
C GLU A 127 -8.01 2.30 -16.30
N ARG A 128 -9.24 2.76 -16.51
CA ARG A 128 -9.99 3.52 -15.50
C ARG A 128 -10.36 2.65 -14.30
N ILE A 129 -10.77 1.40 -14.55
CA ILE A 129 -11.10 0.44 -13.49
C ILE A 129 -9.83 0.04 -12.72
N GLU A 130 -8.70 -0.20 -13.40
CA GLU A 130 -7.42 -0.47 -12.76
C GLU A 130 -6.99 0.65 -11.80
N LYS A 131 -7.04 1.90 -12.26
CA LYS A 131 -6.74 3.07 -11.43
C LYS A 131 -7.69 3.22 -10.24
N PHE A 132 -8.92 2.75 -10.36
CA PHE A 132 -9.88 2.77 -9.27
C PHE A 132 -9.65 1.65 -8.26
N LEU A 133 -9.27 0.45 -8.71
CA LEU A 133 -9.07 -0.72 -7.86
C LEU A 133 -7.68 -0.75 -7.18
N ILE A 134 -6.68 -0.15 -7.82
CA ILE A 134 -5.28 -0.18 -7.33
C ILE A 134 -4.96 1.13 -6.61
N ASN A 135 -4.82 1.06 -5.28
CA ASN A 135 -4.16 2.12 -4.55
C ASN A 135 -2.63 1.96 -4.70
N PRO A 136 -1.93 2.83 -5.43
CA PRO A 136 -0.51 2.64 -5.73
C PRO A 136 0.41 2.74 -4.51
N VAL A 137 -0.11 3.21 -3.37
CA VAL A 137 0.64 3.26 -2.10
C VAL A 137 0.70 1.87 -1.42
N GLU A 138 -0.32 1.04 -1.65
CA GLU A 138 -0.48 -0.24 -0.95
C GLU A 138 -0.48 -1.44 -1.89
N MET A 139 -0.89 -1.24 -3.15
CA MET A 139 -1.18 -2.31 -4.09
C MET A 139 -0.53 -2.07 -5.45
N ARG A 140 -0.41 -3.15 -6.21
CA ARG A 140 0.04 -3.14 -7.61
C ARG A 140 -0.75 -4.15 -8.44
N GLU A 141 -0.62 -4.06 -9.74
CA GLU A 141 -1.05 -5.12 -10.66
C GLU A 141 -0.16 -6.37 -10.46
N ALA A 142 -0.77 -7.54 -10.43
CA ALA A 142 -0.09 -8.82 -10.30
C ALA A 142 -0.10 -9.60 -11.61
N SER A 143 0.97 -10.37 -11.86
CA SER A 143 1.00 -11.32 -12.98
C SER A 143 0.00 -12.46 -12.77
N PRO A 144 -0.65 -12.95 -13.84
CA PRO A 144 -1.38 -14.20 -13.81
C PRO A 144 -0.47 -15.43 -13.66
N ASP A 145 0.81 -15.31 -14.01
CA ASP A 145 1.75 -16.43 -13.98
C ASP A 145 2.12 -16.84 -12.56
N LEU A 146 2.45 -18.12 -12.39
CA LEU A 146 2.96 -18.63 -11.12
C LEU A 146 4.43 -18.21 -10.96
N PRO A 147 4.81 -17.51 -9.87
CA PRO A 147 6.20 -17.12 -9.66
C PRO A 147 7.10 -18.34 -9.37
N ALA A 148 8.38 -18.22 -9.68
CA ALA A 148 9.36 -19.27 -9.36
C ALA A 148 9.61 -19.38 -7.84
N THR A 149 9.49 -18.28 -7.11
CA THR A 149 9.58 -18.21 -5.64
C THR A 149 8.71 -17.06 -5.12
N MET A 150 8.20 -17.24 -3.93
CA MET A 150 7.43 -16.18 -3.25
C MET A 150 8.28 -15.38 -2.26
N LYS A 151 9.55 -15.76 -2.08
CA LYS A 151 10.47 -14.97 -1.28
C LYS A 151 10.71 -13.64 -1.98
N ASP A 152 10.40 -12.56 -1.30
CA ASP A 152 10.72 -11.23 -1.81
C ASP A 152 12.25 -11.12 -1.92
N GLU A 153 12.73 -10.70 -3.09
CA GLU A 153 14.12 -10.26 -3.19
C GLU A 153 14.29 -9.10 -2.23
N ILE A 154 15.13 -9.29 -1.23
CA ILE A 154 15.55 -8.19 -0.35
C ILE A 154 16.29 -7.23 -1.26
N GLN A 155 15.58 -6.21 -1.75
CA GLN A 155 16.26 -5.11 -2.43
C GLN A 155 17.28 -4.55 -1.44
N PRO A 156 18.55 -4.42 -1.84
CA PRO A 156 19.54 -3.82 -0.96
C PRO A 156 18.97 -2.47 -0.52
N VAL A 157 18.93 -2.25 0.79
CA VAL A 157 18.50 -0.99 1.38
C VAL A 157 19.22 0.11 0.60
N ARG A 158 18.47 0.97 -0.10
CA ARG A 158 19.08 2.12 -0.77
C ARG A 158 19.89 2.82 0.30
N GLN A 159 21.20 2.94 0.05
CA GLN A 159 22.04 3.72 0.97
C GLN A 159 21.37 5.08 1.12
N GLU A 160 21.10 5.44 2.36
CA GLU A 160 20.49 6.74 2.66
C GLU A 160 21.29 7.84 1.99
N GLU A 161 20.63 8.67 1.22
CA GLU A 161 21.25 9.75 0.47
C GLU A 161 21.66 10.86 1.45
N LYS A 162 22.98 10.97 1.68
CA LYS A 162 23.55 12.03 2.51
C LYS A 162 23.59 13.33 1.68
N VAL A 163 23.04 14.40 2.20
CA VAL A 163 23.02 15.72 1.54
C VAL A 163 24.36 16.40 1.75
N ARG A 164 25.34 16.01 0.93
CA ARG A 164 26.73 16.47 1.08
C ARG A 164 26.86 17.97 0.93
N GLY A 165 27.57 18.60 1.86
CA GLY A 165 27.82 20.04 1.89
C GLY A 165 26.63 20.88 2.36
N PHE A 166 25.55 20.25 2.84
CA PHE A 166 24.35 20.98 3.32
C PHE A 166 24.67 22.00 4.40
N ILE A 167 25.57 21.67 5.33
CA ILE A 167 25.97 22.55 6.42
C ILE A 167 26.66 23.84 5.96
N ASP A 168 27.17 23.86 4.72
CA ASP A 168 27.86 25.01 4.13
C ASP A 168 26.98 25.75 3.10
N PHE A 169 25.74 25.32 2.90
CA PHE A 169 24.84 26.00 1.98
C PHE A 169 24.61 27.45 2.40
N GLY A 170 24.87 28.37 1.46
CA GLY A 170 24.45 29.75 1.58
C GLY A 170 22.94 29.91 1.38
N LYS A 171 22.43 31.09 1.64
CA LYS A 171 20.99 31.38 1.55
C LYS A 171 20.37 31.01 0.20
N GLU A 172 21.00 31.40 -0.89
CA GLU A 172 20.53 31.10 -2.26
C GLU A 172 20.49 29.58 -2.53
N GLN A 173 21.47 28.82 -2.00
CA GLN A 173 21.49 27.36 -2.14
C GLN A 173 20.38 26.68 -1.33
N ILE A 174 20.08 27.20 -0.13
CA ILE A 174 18.96 26.73 0.69
C ILE A 174 17.62 26.99 0.00
N GLU A 175 17.44 28.16 -0.60
CA GLU A 175 16.22 28.50 -1.37
C GLU A 175 16.03 27.55 -2.55
N LYS A 176 17.09 27.30 -3.35
CA LYS A 176 17.05 26.36 -4.46
C LYS A 176 16.78 24.90 -3.99
N TYR A 177 17.44 24.51 -2.92
CA TYR A 177 17.27 23.15 -2.36
C TYR A 177 15.86 22.94 -1.80
N HIS A 178 15.32 23.96 -1.12
CA HIS A 178 13.93 23.95 -0.63
C HIS A 178 12.94 23.76 -1.79
N ALA A 179 13.05 24.57 -2.82
CA ALA A 179 12.16 24.50 -3.99
C ALA A 179 12.27 23.17 -4.73
N ALA A 180 13.48 22.61 -4.87
CA ALA A 180 13.72 21.36 -5.58
C ALA A 180 13.16 20.13 -4.85
N ASN A 181 13.07 20.17 -3.52
CA ASN A 181 12.60 19.02 -2.71
C ASN A 181 11.16 19.16 -2.21
N GLY A 182 10.51 20.32 -2.43
CA GLY A 182 9.11 20.55 -2.08
C GLY A 182 8.84 20.45 -0.57
N PHE A 183 9.77 20.94 0.26
CA PHE A 183 9.58 20.96 1.72
C PHE A 183 8.39 21.84 2.12
N ALA A 184 7.62 21.40 3.09
CA ALA A 184 6.50 22.15 3.66
C ALA A 184 6.98 23.18 4.70
N MET A 185 8.14 22.95 5.35
CA MET A 185 8.79 23.95 6.20
C MET A 185 9.22 25.15 5.37
N THR A 186 9.33 26.34 5.99
CA THR A 186 9.79 27.55 5.31
C THR A 186 11.30 27.51 5.01
N VAL A 187 11.76 28.40 4.11
CA VAL A 187 13.20 28.56 3.84
C VAL A 187 13.95 28.94 5.13
N ALA A 188 13.36 29.79 5.97
CA ALA A 188 13.96 30.18 7.26
C ALA A 188 14.08 29.00 8.23
N ASP A 189 13.09 28.10 8.23
CA ASP A 189 13.14 26.88 9.03
C ASP A 189 14.25 25.94 8.53
N LEU A 190 14.41 25.81 7.22
CA LEU A 190 15.47 24.99 6.64
C LEU A 190 16.86 25.60 6.91
N GLU A 191 17.00 26.93 6.96
CA GLU A 191 18.22 27.60 7.43
C GLU A 191 18.53 27.25 8.89
N PHE A 192 17.51 27.26 9.76
CA PHE A 192 17.67 26.86 11.15
C PHE A 192 18.11 25.38 11.28
N VAL A 193 17.53 24.50 10.47
CA VAL A 193 17.93 23.08 10.42
C VAL A 193 19.37 22.94 9.95
N ARG A 194 19.80 23.68 8.91
CA ARG A 194 21.20 23.74 8.48
C ARG A 194 22.14 24.13 9.63
N ASP A 195 21.79 25.18 10.37
CA ASP A 195 22.63 25.68 11.47
C ASP A 195 22.72 24.68 12.62
N TYR A 196 21.65 23.92 12.86
CA TYR A 196 21.67 22.80 13.80
C TYR A 196 22.66 21.71 13.37
N PHE A 197 22.62 21.26 12.10
CA PHE A 197 23.55 20.26 11.60
C PHE A 197 24.98 20.78 11.52
N LYS A 198 25.17 22.06 11.25
CA LYS A 198 26.47 22.71 11.30
C LYS A 198 27.09 22.67 12.72
N LYS A 199 26.29 22.94 13.75
CA LYS A 199 26.74 22.76 15.15
C LYS A 199 27.05 21.31 15.50
N SER A 200 26.33 20.36 14.88
CA SER A 200 26.56 18.93 15.04
C SER A 200 27.75 18.41 14.25
N GLY A 201 28.38 19.22 13.38
CA GLY A 201 29.58 18.89 12.59
C GLY A 201 29.35 17.82 11.52
N ARG A 202 28.12 17.62 11.07
CA ARG A 202 27.81 16.63 10.05
C ARG A 202 26.70 17.06 9.09
N ASP A 203 26.78 16.60 7.86
CA ASP A 203 25.65 16.73 6.93
C ASP A 203 24.49 15.79 7.30
N PRO A 204 23.24 16.22 7.09
CA PRO A 204 22.06 15.38 7.26
C PRO A 204 21.92 14.34 6.15
N TYR A 205 21.17 13.28 6.44
CA TYR A 205 20.57 12.45 5.41
C TYR A 205 19.27 13.10 4.90
N LEU A 206 18.92 12.86 3.64
CA LEU A 206 17.68 13.37 3.07
C LEU A 206 16.46 12.90 3.87
N THR A 207 16.51 11.67 4.38
CA THR A 207 15.47 11.10 5.25
C THR A 207 15.30 11.91 6.54
N GLU A 208 16.41 12.36 7.17
CA GLU A 208 16.34 13.21 8.37
C GLU A 208 15.63 14.53 8.06
N LEU A 209 15.96 15.17 6.93
CA LEU A 209 15.30 16.41 6.53
C LEU A 209 13.81 16.22 6.26
N LYS A 210 13.41 15.13 5.61
CA LYS A 210 11.99 14.80 5.37
C LYS A 210 11.23 14.50 6.65
N VAL A 211 11.84 13.81 7.59
CA VAL A 211 11.23 13.54 8.92
C VAL A 211 11.03 14.86 9.66
N ILE A 212 12.05 15.73 9.69
CA ILE A 212 11.96 17.04 10.32
C ILE A 212 10.85 17.86 9.65
N ASP A 213 10.78 17.89 8.32
CA ASP A 213 9.75 18.58 7.56
C ASP A 213 8.35 18.12 7.91
N THR A 214 8.14 16.82 8.04
CA THR A 214 6.85 16.21 8.42
C THR A 214 6.42 16.66 9.82
N TYR A 215 7.34 16.66 10.79
CA TYR A 215 7.04 17.11 12.16
C TYR A 215 6.87 18.63 12.25
N TRP A 216 7.58 19.40 11.44
CA TRP A 216 7.53 20.85 11.45
C TRP A 216 6.23 21.42 10.89
N SER A 217 5.72 20.77 9.84
CA SER A 217 4.49 21.15 9.14
C SER A 217 3.22 20.51 9.69
N GLY A 218 3.35 19.50 10.58
CA GLY A 218 2.22 18.79 11.15
C GLY A 218 1.43 19.61 12.18
N PRO A 219 0.20 19.22 12.56
CA PRO A 219 -0.62 19.89 13.56
C PRO A 219 0.02 19.95 14.95
N TRP A 220 1.09 19.23 15.17
CA TRP A 220 1.92 19.23 16.39
C TRP A 220 3.22 20.04 16.23
N GLY A 221 3.47 20.64 15.06
CA GLY A 221 4.66 21.35 14.71
C GLY A 221 4.67 22.76 15.32
N GLY A 222 5.18 22.86 16.54
CA GLY A 222 5.60 24.14 17.11
C GLY A 222 7.02 24.46 16.72
N GLY A 223 7.30 24.76 15.44
CA GLY A 223 8.55 25.45 15.10
C GLY A 223 8.63 26.76 15.89
N PRO A 224 9.87 27.29 16.16
CA PRO A 224 10.02 28.55 16.85
C PRO A 224 9.25 29.63 16.07
N ARG A 225 8.03 29.92 16.53
CA ARG A 225 7.27 31.06 16.01
C ARG A 225 8.12 32.27 16.34
N GLY A 226 8.70 32.86 15.31
CA GLY A 226 9.38 34.11 15.40
C GLY A 226 8.47 35.06 16.19
N GLY A 227 9.04 35.57 17.29
CA GLY A 227 8.36 36.48 18.16
C GLY A 227 7.87 37.74 17.42
N GLY A 228 6.64 37.71 17.00
CA GLY A 228 5.87 38.85 16.53
C GLY A 228 4.98 39.26 17.68
N GLY A 229 5.44 40.25 18.46
CA GLY A 229 4.67 40.86 19.49
C GLY A 229 3.47 41.64 18.93
N GLY A 230 2.41 41.62 19.66
CA GLY A 230 1.22 42.45 19.50
C GLY A 230 0.18 41.86 20.42
N GLY A 231 -0.07 42.29 21.55
CA GLY A 231 -0.30 43.65 22.04
C GLY A 231 -1.77 43.91 21.90
N GLY A 232 -2.42 44.00 23.02
CA GLY A 232 -3.59 44.78 23.06
C GLY A 232 -4.89 44.12 23.48
N GLY A 233 -5.27 44.42 24.70
CA GLY A 233 -6.51 45.01 25.06
C GLY A 233 -7.64 43.99 25.29
N GLY A 234 -8.16 43.78 26.47
CA GLY A 234 -8.57 44.81 27.41
C GLY A 234 -10.09 45.02 27.30
N GLY A 235 -10.77 44.80 28.37
CA GLY A 235 -12.16 45.21 28.57
C GLY A 235 -13.04 43.97 28.74
N GLY A 236 -13.62 43.61 29.86
CA GLY A 236 -14.10 44.51 30.93
C GLY A 236 -15.62 44.59 30.88
N GLY A 237 -16.22 44.23 31.98
CA GLY A 237 -17.61 44.52 32.28
C GLY A 237 -18.55 43.37 32.01
N GLY A 238 -19.27 42.74 32.89
CA GLY A 238 -19.89 43.29 34.08
C GLY A 238 -21.39 43.23 33.94
N GLY A 239 -21.99 42.50 34.78
CA GLY A 239 -23.24 42.86 35.37
C GLY A 239 -24.55 42.41 34.73
N GLY A 240 -25.32 41.73 35.48
CA GLY A 240 -26.73 41.56 35.32
C GLY A 240 -27.17 40.14 35.59
#